data_4c846f7e34dbf6324a2dcb11f39631a8
#
_entry.id   4c846f7e34dbf6324a2dcb11f39631a8
#
_cell.length_a   1.000
_cell.length_b   1.000
_cell.length_c   1.000
_cell.angle_alpha   90.00
_cell.angle_beta   90.00
_cell.angle_gamma   90.00
#
_symmetry.space_group_name_H-M   'P 1'
#
loop_
_entity.id
_entity.type
_entity.pdbx_description
1 polymer ?
#
loop_
_entity_poly.entity_id
_entity_poly.type
_entity_poly.pdbx_seq_one_letter_code
_entity_poly.pdbx_strand_id
1 'polypeptide(L)'
;MSTATPKKRISIDPITRLEGHGKIDIFLDDQGNVANAYLQIPELRGFEQFCVGRPAEDMPNLTNRICGVCPEAHHMAASKAIDGVWHVDPPPTAKKLREM
;
A
#
# COMPACT_ATOMS: atom_id res chain seq x y z
N MET A 1 -6.17 14.79 -21.17
CA MET A 1 -5.46 14.82 -19.87
C MET A 1 -4.95 16.24 -19.64
N SER A 2 -5.47 16.92 -18.63
CA SER A 2 -5.04 18.28 -18.31
C SER A 2 -3.64 18.25 -17.71
N THR A 3 -2.68 18.87 -18.38
CA THR A 3 -1.30 19.03 -17.92
C THR A 3 -1.14 20.26 -17.04
N ALA A 4 -2.07 20.46 -16.10
CA ALA A 4 -1.93 21.54 -15.13
C ALA A 4 -0.68 21.29 -14.28
N THR A 5 0.32 22.14 -14.40
CA THR A 5 1.52 22.10 -13.58
C THR A 5 1.11 22.35 -12.13
N PRO A 6 1.42 21.45 -11.20
CA PRO A 6 1.05 21.63 -9.80
C PRO A 6 1.76 22.87 -9.23
N LYS A 7 1.01 23.84 -8.72
CA LYS A 7 1.56 25.09 -8.20
C LYS A 7 2.08 25.00 -6.77
N LYS A 8 1.63 24.02 -6.00
CA LYS A 8 2.09 23.83 -4.62
C LYS A 8 2.35 22.36 -4.32
N ARG A 9 3.51 22.10 -3.75
CA ARG A 9 3.90 20.78 -3.27
C ARG A 9 4.01 20.81 -1.74
N ILE A 10 3.39 19.83 -1.08
CA ILE A 10 3.57 19.54 0.34
C ILE A 10 4.36 18.25 0.40
N SER A 11 5.48 18.25 1.13
CA SER A 11 6.33 17.06 1.29
C SER A 11 6.42 16.70 2.76
N ILE A 12 6.15 15.43 3.09
CA ILE A 12 6.35 14.86 4.41
C ILE A 12 7.52 13.90 4.27
N ASP A 13 8.70 14.31 4.78
CA ASP A 13 9.95 13.60 4.58
C ASP A 13 10.92 13.86 5.75
N PRO A 14 11.23 12.83 6.54
CA PRO A 14 10.63 11.50 6.55
C PRO A 14 9.26 11.48 7.24
N ILE A 15 8.47 10.42 6.99
CA ILE A 15 7.29 10.11 7.80
C ILE A 15 7.79 9.63 9.17
N THR A 16 7.35 10.26 10.26
CA THR A 16 7.93 10.03 11.59
C THR A 16 7.31 8.89 12.36
N ARG A 17 6.06 8.54 12.08
CA ARG A 17 5.38 7.40 12.73
C ARG A 17 5.17 6.26 11.72
N LEU A 18 6.28 5.67 11.34
CA LEU A 18 6.35 4.61 10.35
C LEU A 18 7.54 3.72 10.70
N GLU A 19 7.38 2.40 10.62
CA GLU A 19 8.51 1.49 10.60
C GLU A 19 9.15 1.53 9.21
N GLY A 20 10.49 1.55 9.14
CA GLY A 20 11.22 1.78 7.90
C GLY A 20 11.29 3.26 7.53
N HIS A 21 11.39 3.54 6.24
CA HIS A 21 11.47 4.90 5.72
C HIS A 21 10.36 5.14 4.70
N GLY A 22 9.74 6.28 4.80
CA GLY A 22 8.69 6.67 3.87
C GLY A 22 8.67 8.19 3.67
N LYS A 23 8.25 8.58 2.48
CA LYS A 23 8.04 9.95 2.09
C LYS A 23 6.70 10.08 1.38
N ILE A 24 5.99 11.17 1.64
CA ILE A 24 4.75 11.51 0.94
C ILE A 24 4.94 12.86 0.27
N ASP A 25 4.70 12.92 -1.03
CA ASP A 25 4.57 14.17 -1.77
C ASP A 25 3.12 14.35 -2.21
N ILE A 26 2.53 15.50 -1.86
CA ILE A 26 1.16 15.88 -2.23
C ILE A 26 1.26 17.11 -3.13
N PHE A 27 0.64 17.04 -4.29
CA PHE A 27 0.58 18.14 -5.25
C PHE A 27 -0.82 18.73 -5.28
N LEU A 28 -0.90 20.03 -5.10
CA LEU A 28 -2.17 20.76 -5.10
C LEU A 28 -2.39 21.48 -6.45
N ASP A 29 -3.66 21.58 -6.84
CA ASP A 29 -4.08 22.40 -7.95
C ASP A 29 -4.20 23.89 -7.54
N ASP A 30 -4.63 24.74 -8.48
CA ASP A 30 -4.79 26.17 -8.27
C ASP A 30 -5.89 26.53 -7.26
N GLN A 31 -6.82 25.61 -7.02
CA GLN A 31 -7.93 25.76 -6.10
C GLN A 31 -7.62 25.20 -4.70
N GLY A 32 -6.44 24.60 -4.52
CA GLY A 32 -6.02 24.01 -3.27
C GLY A 32 -6.49 22.56 -3.05
N ASN A 33 -7.10 21.93 -4.06
CA ASN A 33 -7.45 20.53 -4.00
C ASN A 33 -6.24 19.65 -4.32
N VAL A 34 -6.28 18.40 -3.86
CA VAL A 34 -5.24 17.41 -4.17
C VAL A 34 -5.34 17.00 -5.64
N ALA A 35 -4.36 17.41 -6.42
CA ALA A 35 -4.23 16.99 -7.82
C ALA A 35 -3.56 15.61 -7.92
N ASN A 36 -2.59 15.33 -7.05
CA ASN A 36 -1.88 14.05 -7.02
C ASN A 36 -1.21 13.81 -5.65
N ALA A 37 -0.96 12.56 -5.31
CA ALA A 37 -0.22 12.18 -4.11
C ALA A 37 0.62 10.93 -4.38
N TYR A 38 1.84 10.93 -3.87
CA TYR A 38 2.77 9.81 -4.03
C TYR A 38 3.33 9.39 -2.68
N LEU A 39 3.19 8.10 -2.37
CA LEU A 39 3.93 7.43 -1.30
C LEU A 39 5.20 6.83 -1.89
N GLN A 40 6.33 7.13 -1.29
CA GLN A 40 7.64 6.64 -1.72
C GLN A 40 8.30 5.87 -0.59
N ILE A 41 8.71 4.65 -0.89
CA ILE A 41 9.46 3.77 0.02
C ILE A 41 10.85 3.59 -0.58
N PRO A 42 11.91 4.17 0.02
CA PRO A 42 13.23 4.21 -0.63
C PRO A 42 14.03 2.92 -0.52
N GLU A 43 13.73 2.02 0.45
CA GLU A 43 14.57 0.85 0.71
C GLU A 43 14.52 -0.19 -0.42
N LEU A 44 13.32 -0.54 -0.87
CA LEU A 44 13.14 -1.52 -1.93
C LEU A 44 11.85 -1.25 -2.70
N ARG A 45 11.96 -1.32 -4.01
CA ARG A 45 10.85 -1.23 -4.94
C ARG A 45 10.92 -2.37 -5.94
N GLY A 46 9.75 -2.78 -6.48
CA GLY A 46 9.68 -3.79 -7.54
C GLY A 46 8.81 -4.98 -7.19
N PHE A 47 8.26 -5.09 -5.98
CA PHE A 47 7.33 -6.16 -5.63
C PHE A 47 6.10 -6.17 -6.53
N GLU A 48 5.62 -5.00 -6.94
CA GLU A 48 4.52 -4.85 -7.88
C GLU A 48 4.80 -5.52 -9.24
N GLN A 49 6.05 -5.47 -9.70
CA GLN A 49 6.48 -6.17 -10.91
C GLN A 49 6.75 -7.65 -10.67
N PHE A 50 7.33 -7.98 -9.54
CA PHE A 50 7.62 -9.36 -9.14
C PHE A 50 6.33 -10.20 -9.03
N CYS A 51 5.23 -9.58 -8.59
CA CYS A 51 3.94 -10.26 -8.43
C CYS A 51 3.19 -10.46 -9.75
N VAL A 52 3.51 -9.71 -10.81
CA VAL A 52 2.85 -9.86 -12.11
C VAL A 52 3.07 -11.26 -12.67
N GLY A 53 1.97 -11.91 -13.09
CA GLY A 53 1.99 -13.27 -13.63
C GLY A 53 2.01 -14.38 -12.59
N ARG A 54 2.00 -14.04 -11.29
CA ARG A 54 1.90 -15.01 -10.20
C ARG A 54 0.44 -15.31 -9.87
N PRO A 55 0.12 -16.54 -9.43
CA PRO A 55 -1.22 -16.84 -8.92
C PRO A 55 -1.61 -15.91 -7.76
N ALA A 56 -2.87 -15.47 -7.73
CA ALA A 56 -3.34 -14.57 -6.67
C ALA A 56 -3.23 -15.20 -5.28
N GLU A 57 -3.49 -16.49 -5.16
CA GLU A 57 -3.39 -17.25 -3.92
C GLU A 57 -1.98 -17.32 -3.33
N ASP A 58 -0.95 -17.07 -4.13
CA ASP A 58 0.43 -17.02 -3.65
C ASP A 58 0.78 -15.67 -2.99
N MET A 59 -0.03 -14.64 -3.20
CA MET A 59 0.27 -13.28 -2.74
C MET A 59 0.51 -13.17 -1.23
N PRO A 60 -0.24 -13.83 -0.33
CA PRO A 60 0.05 -13.75 1.09
C PRO A 60 1.46 -14.22 1.44
N ASN A 61 1.95 -15.27 0.77
CA ASN A 61 3.29 -15.81 1.00
C ASN A 61 4.40 -14.98 0.34
N LEU A 62 4.09 -14.30 -0.77
CA LEU A 62 5.05 -13.45 -1.46
C LEU A 62 5.20 -12.09 -0.76
N THR A 63 4.07 -11.48 -0.41
CA THR A 63 4.07 -10.12 0.13
C THR A 63 4.53 -10.03 1.59
N ASN A 64 4.43 -11.11 2.37
CA ASN A 64 4.96 -11.12 3.73
C ASN A 64 6.47 -10.91 3.78
N ARG A 65 7.18 -11.14 2.68
CA ARG A 65 8.62 -10.95 2.55
C ARG A 65 9.03 -9.52 2.23
N ILE A 66 8.08 -8.63 2.04
CA ILE A 66 8.35 -7.19 1.89
C ILE A 66 9.02 -6.64 3.15
N CYS A 67 8.60 -7.11 4.33
CA CYS A 67 9.12 -6.66 5.61
C CYS A 67 9.41 -7.84 6.54
N GLY A 68 10.58 -7.84 7.16
CA GLY A 68 10.96 -8.85 8.15
C GLY A 68 10.45 -8.56 9.56
N VAL A 69 10.07 -7.31 9.84
CA VAL A 69 9.54 -6.88 11.16
C VAL A 69 8.03 -7.05 11.24
N CYS A 70 7.33 -6.84 10.12
CA CYS A 70 5.85 -6.85 10.07
C CYS A 70 5.28 -7.77 8.98
N PRO A 71 5.79 -9.00 8.80
CA PRO A 71 5.32 -9.90 7.74
C PRO A 71 3.82 -10.21 7.85
N GLU A 72 3.29 -10.26 9.06
CA GLU A 72 1.88 -10.52 9.33
C GLU A 72 0.97 -9.43 8.76
N ALA A 73 1.37 -8.17 8.83
CA ALA A 73 0.60 -7.05 8.28
C ALA A 73 0.47 -7.17 6.76
N HIS A 74 1.56 -7.49 6.07
CA HIS A 74 1.56 -7.71 4.61
C HIS A 74 0.78 -8.96 4.23
N HIS A 75 0.94 -10.05 4.99
CA HIS A 75 0.18 -11.29 4.79
C HIS A 75 -1.32 -11.05 4.93
N MET A 76 -1.73 -10.34 5.98
CA MET A 76 -3.14 -10.03 6.22
C MET A 76 -3.73 -9.11 5.14
N ALA A 77 -2.99 -8.10 4.72
CA ALA A 77 -3.41 -7.20 3.65
C ALA A 77 -3.64 -7.97 2.33
N ALA A 78 -2.70 -8.86 1.98
CA ALA A 78 -2.84 -9.70 0.80
C ALA A 78 -4.01 -10.67 0.91
N SER A 79 -4.22 -11.29 2.07
CA SER A 79 -5.36 -12.20 2.31
C SER A 79 -6.69 -11.48 2.13
N LYS A 80 -6.83 -10.27 2.66
CA LYS A 80 -8.03 -9.44 2.47
C LYS A 80 -8.23 -9.05 1.00
N ALA A 81 -7.15 -8.74 0.29
CA ALA A 81 -7.21 -8.42 -1.13
C ALA A 81 -7.72 -9.61 -1.95
N ILE A 82 -7.28 -10.82 -1.64
CA ILE A 82 -7.70 -12.06 -2.31
C ILE A 82 -9.16 -12.38 -2.01
N ASP A 83 -9.61 -12.19 -0.77
CA ASP A 83 -11.03 -12.29 -0.44
C ASP A 83 -11.88 -11.41 -1.38
N GLY A 84 -11.39 -10.20 -1.66
CA GLY A 84 -12.04 -9.30 -2.62
C GLY A 84 -12.04 -9.83 -4.06
N VAL A 85 -10.95 -10.44 -4.51
CA VAL A 85 -10.84 -11.03 -5.85
C VAL A 85 -11.87 -12.16 -6.05
N TRP A 86 -12.03 -13.01 -5.03
CA TRP A 86 -12.93 -14.17 -5.09
C TRP A 86 -14.34 -13.89 -4.55
N HIS A 87 -14.60 -12.63 -4.14
CA HIS A 87 -15.87 -12.24 -3.51
C HIS A 87 -16.21 -13.08 -2.27
N VAL A 88 -15.19 -13.42 -1.50
CA VAL A 88 -15.35 -14.17 -0.25
C VAL A 88 -15.63 -13.21 0.89
N ASP A 89 -16.68 -13.46 1.65
CA ASP A 89 -16.95 -12.79 2.92
C ASP A 89 -16.64 -13.75 4.08
N PRO A 90 -15.53 -13.55 4.80
CA PRO A 90 -15.17 -14.43 5.91
C PRO A 90 -16.25 -14.40 7.00
N PRO A 91 -16.52 -15.54 7.69
CA PRO A 91 -17.48 -15.57 8.77
C PRO A 91 -17.06 -14.66 9.94
N PRO A 92 -18.01 -14.21 10.78
CA PRO A 92 -17.74 -13.26 11.85
C PRO A 92 -16.60 -13.66 12.80
N THR A 93 -16.49 -14.93 13.12
CA THR A 93 -15.40 -15.45 13.96
C THR A 93 -14.03 -15.27 13.28
N ALA A 94 -13.92 -15.55 11.99
CA ALA A 94 -12.68 -15.34 11.24
C ALA A 94 -12.30 -13.86 11.18
N LYS A 95 -13.28 -12.96 11.02
CA LYS A 95 -13.04 -11.51 11.06
C LYS A 95 -12.48 -11.08 12.43
N LYS A 96 -13.07 -11.55 13.53
CA LYS A 96 -12.58 -11.26 14.89
C LYS A 96 -11.17 -11.78 15.12
N LEU A 97 -10.85 -12.99 14.66
CA LEU A 97 -9.50 -13.54 14.77
C LEU A 97 -8.46 -12.72 13.99
N ARG A 98 -8.86 -12.13 12.87
CA ARG A 98 -7.98 -11.25 12.09
C ARG A 98 -7.74 -9.89 12.75
N GLU A 99 -8.58 -9.48 13.70
CA GLU A 99 -8.46 -8.22 14.45
C GLU A 99 -7.61 -8.36 15.73
N MET A 100 -7.33 -9.58 16.16
CA MET A 100 -6.50 -9.88 17.34
C MET A 100 -5.00 -9.81 17.03
#